data_e9dada35f2c8db05a4da577090b2b4cd
#
_entry.id   e9dada35f2c8db05a4da577090b2b4cd
#
_cell.length_a   1.000
_cell.length_b   1.000
_cell.length_c   1.000
_cell.angle_alpha   90.00
_cell.angle_beta   90.00
_cell.angle_gamma   90.00
#
_symmetry.space_group_name_H-M   'P 1'
#
loop_
_entity.id
_entity.type
_entity.pdbx_description
1 polymer ?
#
loop_
_entity_poly.entity_id
_entity_poly.type
_entity_poly.pdbx_seq_one_letter_code
_entity_poly.pdbx_strand_id
1 'polypeptide(L)'
;KEFLIFFGFNSPNISGHKNYYIKYSFLKWIYKVDIFISNNVCDIFTNNSIKIYLHHDIYDSPLIDLKKKKELFQRLAKYDFLFLSNKKNTIMFNNFFDKYNFNSNVNIPKIMETGYLKLDYLRRNIKVHNSINNNIVIAPTIHKHVKKLSIFDDLKKIIEILLTNTASKIIFRPHPIDRKTHLTLEIEESFKNNNNFKLDISNDYFDTYLNSMCLITDISGTAYTYAFLTNKPVIFFSKNEKLINELGHGNLSYFEDRNKIGVIIKNSNEIIKIINNIKSLEKKIKISNSNLLKEMNYLGNSKNRIKEIINEIL
;
A
#
# COMPACT_ATOMS: atom_id res chain seq x y z
N LYS A 1 28.96 0.28 -19.61
CA LYS A 1 27.61 -0.07 -20.12
C LYS A 1 26.79 -0.52 -18.94
N GLU A 2 25.76 0.23 -18.60
CA GLU A 2 24.81 -0.14 -17.54
C GLU A 2 23.92 -1.29 -18.04
N PHE A 3 23.72 -2.28 -17.20
CA PHE A 3 22.78 -3.36 -17.44
C PHE A 3 21.91 -3.56 -16.21
N LEU A 4 20.69 -4.05 -16.43
CA LEU A 4 19.71 -4.27 -15.39
C LEU A 4 19.40 -5.77 -15.30
N ILE A 5 19.40 -6.30 -14.08
CA ILE A 5 19.02 -7.69 -13.82
C ILE A 5 17.74 -7.70 -13.00
N PHE A 6 16.70 -8.31 -13.54
CA PHE A 6 15.41 -8.46 -12.90
C PHE A 6 15.22 -9.89 -12.40
N PHE A 7 14.74 -10.03 -11.17
CA PHE A 7 14.43 -11.33 -10.56
C PHE A 7 12.92 -11.45 -10.33
N GLY A 8 12.29 -12.47 -10.93
CA GLY A 8 10.87 -12.75 -10.78
C GLY A 8 10.11 -12.85 -12.10
N PHE A 9 8.77 -12.92 -12.02
CA PHE A 9 7.94 -13.28 -13.18
C PHE A 9 7.45 -12.08 -14.01
N ASN A 10 7.39 -10.88 -13.44
CA ASN A 10 6.82 -9.69 -14.08
C ASN A 10 7.85 -8.57 -14.15
N SER A 11 8.87 -8.78 -14.95
CA SER A 11 9.96 -7.83 -15.07
C SER A 11 9.69 -6.85 -16.24
N PRO A 12 9.79 -5.54 -16.02
CA PRO A 12 9.60 -4.55 -17.07
C PRO A 12 10.76 -4.56 -18.06
N ASN A 13 10.48 -4.23 -19.32
CA ASN A 13 11.52 -3.93 -20.28
C ASN A 13 11.81 -2.42 -20.24
N ILE A 14 13.02 -2.04 -19.81
CA ILE A 14 13.42 -0.64 -19.70
C ILE A 14 14.28 -0.29 -20.91
N SER A 15 13.78 0.66 -21.73
CA SER A 15 14.48 1.12 -22.92
C SER A 15 15.79 1.84 -22.57
N GLY A 16 16.80 1.69 -23.44
CA GLY A 16 18.10 2.31 -23.26
C GLY A 16 19.09 1.50 -22.41
N HIS A 17 18.65 0.40 -21.81
CA HIS A 17 19.49 -0.50 -21.01
C HIS A 17 19.42 -1.94 -21.50
N LYS A 18 20.47 -2.73 -21.24
CA LYS A 18 20.40 -4.18 -21.41
C LYS A 18 19.62 -4.78 -20.23
N ASN A 19 18.54 -5.48 -20.52
CA ASN A 19 17.66 -6.09 -19.53
C ASN A 19 17.88 -7.61 -19.52
N TYR A 20 18.17 -8.16 -18.35
CA TYR A 20 18.30 -9.60 -18.11
C TYR A 20 17.19 -10.05 -17.14
N TYR A 21 16.56 -11.18 -17.44
CA TYR A 21 15.42 -11.68 -16.69
C TYR A 21 15.73 -13.05 -16.10
N ILE A 22 15.65 -13.15 -14.78
CA ILE A 22 15.90 -14.37 -14.04
C ILE A 22 14.63 -14.82 -13.36
N LYS A 23 14.03 -15.89 -13.88
CA LYS A 23 12.75 -16.44 -13.41
C LYS A 23 12.79 -16.83 -11.93
N TYR A 24 13.88 -17.45 -11.50
CA TYR A 24 13.99 -18.00 -10.15
C TYR A 24 14.68 -17.01 -9.21
N SER A 25 13.92 -16.33 -8.37
CA SER A 25 14.45 -15.30 -7.48
C SER A 25 15.42 -15.82 -6.41
N PHE A 26 15.40 -17.11 -6.10
CA PHE A 26 16.38 -17.72 -5.17
C PHE A 26 17.81 -17.77 -5.73
N LEU A 27 17.98 -17.64 -7.05
CA LEU A 27 19.30 -17.61 -7.68
C LEU A 27 20.04 -16.25 -7.52
N LYS A 28 19.45 -15.28 -6.82
CA LYS A 28 20.07 -13.95 -6.63
C LYS A 28 21.49 -14.03 -6.08
N TRP A 29 21.75 -14.95 -5.16
CA TRP A 29 23.03 -15.11 -4.49
C TRP A 29 24.22 -15.45 -5.40
N ILE A 30 23.98 -15.98 -6.61
CA ILE A 30 25.05 -16.31 -7.57
C ILE A 30 25.45 -15.10 -8.42
N TYR A 31 24.67 -14.03 -8.43
CA TYR A 31 24.95 -12.85 -9.24
C TYR A 31 25.71 -11.79 -8.45
N LYS A 32 26.67 -11.14 -9.11
CA LYS A 32 27.36 -9.96 -8.60
C LYS A 32 26.78 -8.73 -9.29
N VAL A 33 26.32 -7.77 -8.50
CA VAL A 33 25.83 -6.47 -8.96
C VAL A 33 26.28 -5.39 -7.99
N ASP A 34 26.43 -4.16 -8.46
CA ASP A 34 26.85 -3.05 -7.59
C ASP A 34 25.74 -2.69 -6.60
N ILE A 35 24.50 -2.63 -7.06
CA ILE A 35 23.35 -2.29 -6.24
C ILE A 35 22.23 -3.33 -6.41
N PHE A 36 21.70 -3.78 -5.28
CA PHE A 36 20.48 -4.58 -5.19
C PHE A 36 19.35 -3.76 -4.59
N ILE A 37 18.27 -3.56 -5.34
CA ILE A 37 17.08 -2.82 -4.85
C ILE A 37 15.90 -3.78 -4.78
N SER A 38 15.18 -3.77 -3.67
CA SER A 38 13.92 -4.49 -3.53
C SER A 38 12.85 -3.65 -2.83
N ASN A 39 11.61 -3.79 -3.27
CA ASN A 39 10.44 -3.18 -2.63
C ASN A 39 9.72 -4.12 -1.66
N ASN A 40 10.19 -5.35 -1.54
CA ASN A 40 9.75 -6.31 -0.53
C ASN A 40 10.94 -6.71 0.34
N VAL A 41 10.70 -7.00 1.61
CA VAL A 41 11.74 -7.47 2.53
C VAL A 41 12.21 -8.85 2.09
N CYS A 42 13.46 -8.96 1.65
CA CYS A 42 14.07 -10.18 1.10
C CYS A 42 14.90 -10.92 2.14
N ASP A 43 15.09 -12.23 1.93
CA ASP A 43 16.00 -13.08 2.71
C ASP A 43 17.29 -13.40 1.95
N ILE A 44 17.22 -13.40 0.61
CA ILE A 44 18.30 -13.75 -0.30
C ILE A 44 18.66 -12.51 -1.12
N PHE A 45 19.94 -12.21 -1.18
CA PHE A 45 20.52 -11.06 -1.86
C PHE A 45 21.54 -11.50 -2.93
N THR A 46 21.91 -10.56 -3.79
CA THR A 46 23.04 -10.70 -4.70
C THR A 46 24.35 -10.55 -3.93
N ASN A 47 25.43 -11.16 -4.45
CA ASN A 47 26.74 -11.10 -3.82
C ASN A 47 27.37 -9.71 -3.95
N ASN A 48 28.04 -9.26 -2.87
CA ASN A 48 28.85 -8.03 -2.84
C ASN A 48 28.14 -6.77 -3.32
N SER A 49 26.81 -6.71 -3.15
CA SER A 49 26.00 -5.56 -3.53
C SER A 49 25.71 -4.64 -2.37
N ILE A 50 25.55 -3.35 -2.66
CA ILE A 50 24.87 -2.41 -1.78
C ILE A 50 23.38 -2.75 -1.80
N LYS A 51 22.78 -3.04 -0.64
CA LYS A 51 21.42 -3.53 -0.51
C LYS A 51 20.49 -2.42 -0.08
N ILE A 52 19.54 -2.07 -0.93
CA ILE A 52 18.57 -1.00 -0.69
C ILE A 52 17.16 -1.58 -0.59
N TYR A 53 16.50 -1.35 0.54
CA TYR A 53 15.06 -1.54 0.65
C TYR A 53 14.35 -0.25 0.23
N LEU A 54 13.58 -0.33 -0.85
CA LEU A 54 12.74 0.77 -1.30
C LEU A 54 11.32 0.55 -0.79
N HIS A 55 10.91 1.34 0.19
CA HIS A 55 9.60 1.18 0.82
C HIS A 55 8.47 1.34 -0.21
N HIS A 56 7.52 0.41 -0.20
CA HIS A 56 6.48 0.30 -1.22
C HIS A 56 5.12 0.85 -0.82
N ASP A 57 5.02 1.41 0.39
CA ASP A 57 3.82 2.05 0.91
C ASP A 57 4.09 3.50 1.36
N ILE A 58 3.01 4.25 1.59
CA ILE A 58 3.09 5.61 2.08
C ILE A 58 3.45 5.62 3.57
N TYR A 59 2.92 4.65 4.32
CA TYR A 59 3.18 4.47 5.75
C TYR A 59 3.79 3.09 6.07
N ASP A 60 3.93 2.80 7.31
CA ASP A 60 4.65 1.76 8.03
C ASP A 60 4.10 0.33 7.89
N SER A 61 3.61 -0.05 6.70
CA SER A 61 2.91 -1.32 6.48
C SER A 61 3.68 -2.58 6.93
N PRO A 62 5.01 -2.71 6.76
CA PRO A 62 5.73 -3.88 7.25
C PRO A 62 5.68 -4.02 8.77
N LEU A 63 5.49 -2.91 9.49
CA LEU A 63 5.45 -2.88 10.94
C LEU A 63 4.09 -3.32 11.51
N ILE A 64 3.08 -3.52 10.68
CA ILE A 64 1.75 -3.99 11.10
C ILE A 64 1.77 -5.47 11.50
N ASP A 65 2.67 -6.29 10.97
CA ASP A 65 2.78 -7.70 11.34
C ASP A 65 3.51 -7.89 12.69
N LEU A 66 2.75 -7.97 13.78
CA LEU A 66 3.30 -8.10 15.13
C LEU A 66 3.92 -9.46 15.46
N LYS A 67 3.44 -10.53 14.82
CA LYS A 67 3.87 -11.88 15.20
C LYS A 67 5.32 -12.16 14.84
N LYS A 68 5.86 -11.39 13.89
CA LYS A 68 7.19 -11.62 13.30
C LYS A 68 8.15 -10.45 13.49
N LYS A 69 7.95 -9.61 14.49
CA LYS A 69 8.76 -8.39 14.68
C LYS A 69 10.26 -8.67 14.76
N LYS A 70 10.69 -9.69 15.51
CA LYS A 70 12.11 -10.06 15.61
C LYS A 70 12.65 -10.56 14.28
N GLU A 71 11.89 -11.39 13.58
CA GLU A 71 12.25 -11.87 12.24
C GLU A 71 12.33 -10.71 11.24
N LEU A 72 11.36 -9.80 11.27
CA LEU A 72 11.38 -8.60 10.44
C LEU A 72 12.61 -7.74 10.71
N PHE A 73 12.95 -7.51 11.98
CA PHE A 73 14.18 -6.80 12.36
C PHE A 73 15.42 -7.46 11.74
N GLN A 74 15.59 -8.76 11.93
CA GLN A 74 16.72 -9.52 11.38
C GLN A 74 16.82 -9.45 9.85
N ARG A 75 15.68 -9.42 9.16
CA ARG A 75 15.63 -9.32 7.70
C ARG A 75 15.95 -7.91 7.21
N LEU A 76 15.40 -6.88 7.86
CA LEU A 76 15.68 -5.47 7.53
C LEU A 76 17.11 -5.08 7.83
N ALA A 77 17.70 -5.62 8.91
CA ALA A 77 19.09 -5.38 9.29
C ALA A 77 20.13 -5.92 8.30
N LYS A 78 19.70 -6.75 7.33
CA LYS A 78 20.56 -7.22 6.23
C LYS A 78 20.73 -6.18 5.10
N TYR A 79 19.95 -5.12 5.11
CA TYR A 79 20.07 -4.02 4.14
C TYR A 79 21.10 -3.00 4.62
N ASP A 80 21.74 -2.32 3.67
CA ASP A 80 22.65 -1.21 3.96
C ASP A 80 21.86 0.10 4.07
N PHE A 81 20.79 0.24 3.27
CA PHE A 81 19.94 1.43 3.25
C PHE A 81 18.46 1.07 3.24
N LEU A 82 17.66 1.88 3.97
CA LEU A 82 16.19 1.89 3.86
C LEU A 82 15.75 3.23 3.29
N PHE A 83 15.15 3.22 2.10
CA PHE A 83 14.58 4.39 1.45
C PHE A 83 13.10 4.48 1.80
N LEU A 84 12.75 5.47 2.63
CA LEU A 84 11.42 5.62 3.20
C LEU A 84 10.66 6.81 2.57
N SER A 85 9.33 6.70 2.56
CA SER A 85 8.47 7.63 1.87
C SER A 85 8.30 8.99 2.55
N ASN A 86 8.47 9.08 3.88
CA ASN A 86 8.23 10.29 4.64
C ASN A 86 8.86 10.26 6.04
N LYS A 87 8.84 11.43 6.72
CA LYS A 87 9.40 11.59 8.06
C LYS A 87 8.73 10.69 9.12
N LYS A 88 7.42 10.44 9.03
CA LYS A 88 6.73 9.57 10.00
C LYS A 88 7.26 8.14 9.92
N ASN A 89 7.44 7.62 8.70
CA ASN A 89 8.09 6.33 8.49
C ASN A 89 9.52 6.32 9.07
N THR A 90 10.30 7.37 8.83
CA THR A 90 11.65 7.48 9.38
C THR A 90 11.64 7.35 10.91
N ILE A 91 10.75 8.07 11.58
CA ILE A 91 10.61 8.00 13.04
C ILE A 91 10.19 6.58 13.49
N MET A 92 9.19 6.01 12.83
CA MET A 92 8.66 4.68 13.19
C MET A 92 9.69 3.58 12.99
N PHE A 93 10.47 3.63 11.90
CA PHE A 93 11.53 2.64 11.66
C PHE A 93 12.71 2.83 12.62
N ASN A 94 13.10 4.06 12.97
CA ASN A 94 14.10 4.29 14.01
C ASN A 94 13.64 3.68 15.34
N ASN A 95 12.44 4.00 15.81
CA ASN A 95 11.88 3.44 17.04
C ASN A 95 11.80 1.90 16.99
N PHE A 96 11.52 1.34 15.82
CA PHE A 96 11.51 -0.11 15.63
C PHE A 96 12.90 -0.70 15.79
N PHE A 97 13.92 -0.11 15.17
CA PHE A 97 15.30 -0.58 15.32
C PHE A 97 15.81 -0.40 16.75
N ASP A 98 15.57 0.73 17.38
CA ASP A 98 15.94 0.98 18.78
C ASP A 98 15.34 -0.08 19.71
N LYS A 99 14.07 -0.42 19.53
CA LYS A 99 13.38 -1.43 20.34
C LYS A 99 13.96 -2.84 20.22
N TYR A 100 14.44 -3.23 19.04
CA TYR A 100 14.86 -4.61 18.78
C TYR A 100 16.37 -4.81 18.76
N ASN A 101 17.17 -3.72 18.85
CA ASN A 101 18.63 -3.77 18.82
C ASN A 101 19.28 -3.97 20.20
N PHE A 102 18.51 -4.08 21.27
CA PHE A 102 18.98 -4.02 22.67
C PHE A 102 20.10 -5.00 23.05
N ASN A 103 20.42 -6.01 22.26
CA ASN A 103 21.48 -6.99 22.55
C ASN A 103 22.18 -7.55 21.30
N SER A 104 22.12 -6.88 20.18
CA SER A 104 22.68 -7.40 18.95
C SER A 104 23.76 -6.48 18.39
N ASN A 105 24.97 -6.98 18.17
CA ASN A 105 25.99 -6.36 17.32
C ASN A 105 25.57 -6.40 15.84
N VAL A 106 24.30 -6.10 15.57
CA VAL A 106 23.74 -6.12 14.21
C VAL A 106 23.86 -4.72 13.62
N ASN A 107 24.37 -4.63 12.41
CA ASN A 107 24.45 -3.37 11.69
C ASN A 107 23.03 -2.84 11.42
N ILE A 108 22.75 -1.59 11.85
CA ILE A 108 21.48 -0.93 11.57
C ILE A 108 21.58 -0.25 10.20
N PRO A 109 20.63 -0.50 9.28
CA PRO A 109 20.63 0.15 7.98
C PRO A 109 20.54 1.67 8.10
N LYS A 110 21.23 2.40 7.21
CA LYS A 110 21.07 3.85 7.11
C LYS A 110 19.68 4.19 6.56
N ILE A 111 18.90 4.90 7.35
CA ILE A 111 17.54 5.32 6.95
C ILE A 111 17.62 6.65 6.18
N MET A 112 17.05 6.66 4.97
CA MET A 112 17.03 7.80 4.07
C MET A 112 15.60 8.13 3.69
N GLU A 113 15.20 9.39 3.86
CA GLU A 113 13.92 9.87 3.37
C GLU A 113 14.02 10.22 1.89
N THR A 114 13.21 9.59 1.06
CA THR A 114 13.30 9.70 -0.41
C THR A 114 12.01 10.17 -1.07
N GLY A 115 10.90 10.24 -0.33
CA GLY A 115 9.58 10.39 -0.92
C GLY A 115 9.04 9.05 -1.45
N TYR A 116 7.88 9.10 -2.11
CA TYR A 116 7.21 7.90 -2.61
C TYR A 116 7.10 7.91 -4.13
N LEU A 117 8.05 7.24 -4.77
CA LEU A 117 8.23 7.21 -6.22
C LEU A 117 6.97 6.82 -7.00
N LYS A 118 6.22 5.82 -6.49
CA LYS A 118 4.99 5.35 -7.12
C LYS A 118 3.89 6.41 -7.11
N LEU A 119 3.72 7.14 -6.01
CA LEU A 119 2.74 8.24 -5.93
C LEU A 119 3.10 9.36 -6.89
N ASP A 120 4.37 9.73 -6.96
CA ASP A 120 4.85 10.76 -7.89
C ASP A 120 4.57 10.36 -9.35
N TYR A 121 4.84 9.11 -9.72
CA TYR A 121 4.54 8.58 -11.04
C TYR A 121 3.04 8.64 -11.34
N LEU A 122 2.19 8.14 -10.43
CA LEU A 122 0.74 8.14 -10.60
C LEU A 122 0.19 9.56 -10.74
N ARG A 123 0.61 10.49 -9.87
CA ARG A 123 0.14 11.89 -9.90
C ARG A 123 0.51 12.63 -11.19
N ARG A 124 1.69 12.36 -11.76
CA ARG A 124 2.09 12.93 -13.08
C ARG A 124 1.23 12.44 -14.24
N ASN A 125 0.66 11.25 -14.12
CA ASN A 125 -0.14 10.64 -15.18
C ASN A 125 -1.65 10.88 -15.02
N ILE A 126 -2.09 11.67 -14.04
CA ILE A 126 -3.49 12.05 -13.90
C ILE A 126 -3.88 12.89 -15.13
N LYS A 127 -4.73 12.32 -15.98
CA LYS A 127 -5.45 13.09 -17.00
C LYS A 127 -6.73 13.61 -16.33
N VAL A 128 -7.02 14.89 -16.54
CA VAL A 128 -8.26 15.47 -16.02
C VAL A 128 -9.44 14.78 -16.73
N HIS A 129 -10.15 13.93 -16.02
CA HIS A 129 -11.38 13.31 -16.46
C HIS A 129 -12.56 14.05 -15.84
N ASN A 130 -13.38 14.69 -16.68
CA ASN A 130 -14.62 15.35 -16.25
C ASN A 130 -15.80 14.36 -16.13
N SER A 131 -15.56 13.09 -15.82
CA SER A 131 -16.62 12.11 -15.67
C SER A 131 -17.28 12.20 -14.29
N ILE A 132 -18.60 12.07 -14.27
CA ILE A 132 -19.36 11.89 -13.02
C ILE A 132 -18.98 10.49 -12.47
N ASN A 133 -18.20 10.48 -11.40
CA ASN A 133 -17.64 9.26 -10.84
C ASN A 133 -18.56 8.74 -9.73
N ASN A 134 -19.41 7.77 -10.05
CA ASN A 134 -20.35 7.17 -9.09
C ASN A 134 -19.91 5.75 -8.65
N ASN A 135 -18.72 5.29 -9.01
CA ASN A 135 -18.27 3.97 -8.63
C ASN A 135 -17.84 3.94 -7.16
N ILE A 136 -18.14 2.85 -6.48
CA ILE A 136 -17.63 2.56 -5.13
C ILE A 136 -16.64 1.41 -5.27
N VAL A 137 -15.40 1.61 -4.83
CA VAL A 137 -14.37 0.57 -4.87
C VAL A 137 -14.24 -0.05 -3.50
N ILE A 138 -14.21 -1.39 -3.46
CA ILE A 138 -13.92 -2.16 -2.24
C ILE A 138 -12.58 -2.88 -2.47
N ALA A 139 -11.55 -2.49 -1.71
CA ALA A 139 -10.21 -3.05 -1.88
C ALA A 139 -9.60 -3.44 -0.52
N PRO A 140 -9.85 -4.67 -0.06
CA PRO A 140 -9.32 -5.17 1.21
C PRO A 140 -7.82 -5.46 1.16
N THR A 141 -7.20 -5.59 2.34
CA THR A 141 -5.86 -6.13 2.49
C THR A 141 -5.83 -7.65 2.30
N ILE A 142 -4.65 -8.26 2.33
CA ILE A 142 -4.48 -9.72 2.21
C ILE A 142 -5.20 -10.42 3.36
N HIS A 143 -6.25 -11.17 3.06
CA HIS A 143 -7.11 -11.81 4.05
C HIS A 143 -6.35 -12.72 5.03
N LYS A 144 -5.47 -13.59 4.52
CA LYS A 144 -4.75 -14.58 5.36
C LYS A 144 -3.84 -13.97 6.43
N HIS A 145 -3.36 -12.73 6.23
CA HIS A 145 -2.43 -12.08 7.15
C HIS A 145 -3.14 -11.40 8.32
N VAL A 146 -4.39 -10.98 8.12
CA VAL A 146 -5.11 -10.12 9.08
C VAL A 146 -6.55 -10.57 9.33
N LYS A 147 -6.83 -11.88 9.32
CA LYS A 147 -8.18 -12.46 9.42
C LYS A 147 -9.10 -11.76 10.43
N LYS A 148 -8.60 -11.45 11.63
CA LYS A 148 -9.39 -10.82 12.70
C LYS A 148 -9.74 -9.34 12.46
N LEU A 149 -9.07 -8.69 11.50
CA LEU A 149 -9.23 -7.28 11.13
C LEU A 149 -9.74 -7.13 9.69
N SER A 150 -9.94 -8.25 8.99
CA SER A 150 -10.32 -8.27 7.58
C SER A 150 -11.82 -7.98 7.41
N ILE A 151 -12.13 -7.25 6.34
CA ILE A 151 -13.51 -6.99 5.88
C ILE A 151 -14.15 -8.21 5.21
N PHE A 152 -13.40 -9.26 4.86
CA PHE A 152 -13.88 -10.36 4.05
C PHE A 152 -15.12 -11.07 4.63
N ASP A 153 -15.21 -11.24 5.94
CA ASP A 153 -16.36 -11.89 6.59
C ASP A 153 -17.67 -11.10 6.40
N ASP A 154 -17.58 -9.78 6.16
CA ASP A 154 -18.74 -8.90 5.96
C ASP A 154 -18.91 -8.50 4.50
N LEU A 155 -17.99 -8.87 3.63
CA LEU A 155 -17.88 -8.35 2.28
C LEU A 155 -19.16 -8.59 1.47
N LYS A 156 -19.73 -9.80 1.53
CA LYS A 156 -20.97 -10.14 0.84
C LYS A 156 -22.12 -9.22 1.30
N LYS A 157 -22.28 -9.07 2.59
CA LYS A 157 -23.31 -8.20 3.19
C LYS A 157 -23.12 -6.74 2.81
N ILE A 158 -21.87 -6.26 2.78
CA ILE A 158 -21.55 -4.88 2.38
C ILE A 158 -21.92 -4.65 0.91
N ILE A 159 -21.57 -5.58 0.03
CA ILE A 159 -21.92 -5.49 -1.40
C ILE A 159 -23.45 -5.51 -1.59
N GLU A 160 -24.17 -6.40 -0.92
CA GLU A 160 -25.64 -6.45 -0.95
C GLU A 160 -26.26 -5.13 -0.51
N ILE A 161 -25.84 -4.57 0.61
CA ILE A 161 -26.31 -3.27 1.11
C ILE A 161 -26.09 -2.18 0.06
N LEU A 162 -24.91 -2.11 -0.55
CA LEU A 162 -24.58 -1.09 -1.53
C LEU A 162 -25.40 -1.25 -2.82
N LEU A 163 -25.52 -2.48 -3.34
CA LEU A 163 -26.29 -2.78 -4.55
C LEU A 163 -27.80 -2.48 -4.37
N THR A 164 -28.34 -2.71 -3.18
CA THR A 164 -29.75 -2.49 -2.88
C THR A 164 -30.08 -1.01 -2.66
N ASN A 165 -29.17 -0.25 -2.08
CA ASN A 165 -29.46 1.12 -1.59
C ASN A 165 -28.78 2.23 -2.39
N THR A 166 -28.01 1.90 -3.46
CA THR A 166 -27.35 2.90 -4.29
C THR A 166 -27.50 2.56 -5.78
N ALA A 167 -27.43 3.57 -6.64
CA ALA A 167 -27.31 3.39 -8.09
C ALA A 167 -25.85 3.29 -8.55
N SER A 168 -24.93 3.15 -7.62
CA SER A 168 -23.49 3.12 -7.89
C SER A 168 -23.06 1.77 -8.44
N LYS A 169 -22.04 1.78 -9.29
CA LYS A 169 -21.33 0.55 -9.65
C LYS A 169 -20.38 0.17 -8.53
N ILE A 170 -20.49 -1.05 -8.04
CA ILE A 170 -19.65 -1.61 -6.99
C ILE A 170 -18.52 -2.39 -7.63
N ILE A 171 -17.29 -1.95 -7.40
CA ILE A 171 -16.09 -2.59 -7.94
C ILE A 171 -15.36 -3.28 -6.80
N PHE A 172 -15.40 -4.59 -6.77
CA PHE A 172 -14.61 -5.39 -5.84
C PHE A 172 -13.24 -5.66 -6.43
N ARG A 173 -12.20 -5.17 -5.73
CA ARG A 173 -10.82 -5.32 -6.13
C ARG A 173 -10.02 -6.05 -5.03
N PRO A 174 -9.96 -7.38 -5.07
CA PRO A 174 -9.19 -8.15 -4.09
C PRO A 174 -7.69 -7.89 -4.23
N HIS A 175 -6.95 -8.06 -3.14
CA HIS A 175 -5.50 -8.05 -3.19
C HIS A 175 -4.99 -9.09 -4.22
N PRO A 176 -3.90 -8.84 -4.97
CA PRO A 176 -3.41 -9.76 -6.01
C PRO A 176 -3.25 -11.22 -5.55
N ILE A 177 -2.86 -11.45 -4.30
CA ILE A 177 -2.71 -12.79 -3.72
C ILE A 177 -4.08 -13.48 -3.51
N ASP A 178 -5.14 -12.70 -3.27
CA ASP A 178 -6.47 -13.24 -2.96
C ASP A 178 -7.36 -13.41 -4.21
N ARG A 179 -6.92 -12.96 -5.39
CA ARG A 179 -7.74 -12.98 -6.64
C ARG A 179 -8.32 -14.35 -7.01
N LYS A 180 -7.62 -15.43 -6.66
CA LYS A 180 -8.02 -16.82 -6.98
C LYS A 180 -8.38 -17.64 -5.75
N THR A 181 -8.61 -17.00 -4.62
CA THR A 181 -9.06 -17.71 -3.42
C THR A 181 -10.54 -18.06 -3.52
N HIS A 182 -10.95 -19.11 -2.81
CA HIS A 182 -12.34 -19.53 -2.72
C HIS A 182 -13.26 -18.38 -2.31
N LEU A 183 -12.85 -17.56 -1.34
CA LEU A 183 -13.63 -16.40 -0.88
C LEU A 183 -13.89 -15.38 -2.00
N THR A 184 -12.89 -15.08 -2.81
CA THR A 184 -13.05 -14.15 -3.95
C THR A 184 -13.99 -14.72 -5.00
N LEU A 185 -13.84 -16.01 -5.34
CA LEU A 185 -14.69 -16.69 -6.32
C LEU A 185 -16.14 -16.81 -5.83
N GLU A 186 -16.36 -17.04 -4.55
CA GLU A 186 -17.69 -17.06 -3.94
C GLU A 186 -18.40 -15.71 -4.04
N ILE A 187 -17.68 -14.61 -3.78
CA ILE A 187 -18.21 -13.25 -3.95
C ILE A 187 -18.55 -12.98 -5.42
N GLU A 188 -17.65 -13.32 -6.35
CA GLU A 188 -17.90 -13.17 -7.78
C GLU A 188 -19.16 -13.93 -8.21
N GLU A 189 -19.27 -15.21 -7.85
CA GLU A 189 -20.43 -16.06 -8.17
C GLU A 189 -21.74 -15.49 -7.62
N SER A 190 -21.71 -14.95 -6.40
CA SER A 190 -22.90 -14.36 -5.77
C SER A 190 -23.44 -13.13 -6.51
N PHE A 191 -22.59 -12.38 -7.20
CA PHE A 191 -22.97 -11.07 -7.78
C PHE A 191 -22.72 -10.94 -9.29
N LYS A 192 -22.14 -11.92 -9.98
CA LYS A 192 -21.78 -11.86 -11.40
C LYS A 192 -22.93 -11.46 -12.34
N ASN A 193 -24.17 -11.77 -11.97
CA ASN A 193 -25.36 -11.44 -12.76
C ASN A 193 -25.91 -10.02 -12.47
N ASN A 194 -25.34 -9.27 -11.53
CA ASN A 194 -25.77 -7.93 -11.24
C ASN A 194 -24.98 -6.91 -12.08
N ASN A 195 -25.65 -6.15 -12.94
CA ASN A 195 -25.04 -5.19 -13.85
C ASN A 195 -24.25 -4.07 -13.13
N ASN A 196 -24.55 -3.81 -11.86
CA ASN A 196 -23.86 -2.84 -11.04
C ASN A 196 -22.73 -3.45 -10.21
N PHE A 197 -22.42 -4.73 -10.35
CA PHE A 197 -21.24 -5.36 -9.74
C PHE A 197 -20.16 -5.64 -10.77
N LYS A 198 -18.89 -5.45 -10.36
CA LYS A 198 -17.73 -5.84 -11.16
C LYS A 198 -16.62 -6.35 -10.26
N LEU A 199 -16.10 -7.55 -10.55
CA LEU A 199 -14.81 -8.00 -10.04
C LEU A 199 -13.68 -7.36 -10.87
N ASP A 200 -12.75 -6.66 -10.23
CA ASP A 200 -11.57 -6.08 -10.87
C ASP A 200 -10.30 -6.83 -10.46
N ILE A 201 -9.81 -7.68 -11.34
CA ILE A 201 -8.56 -8.43 -11.18
C ILE A 201 -7.43 -7.87 -12.07
N SER A 202 -7.60 -6.70 -12.63
CA SER A 202 -6.58 -6.05 -13.47
C SER A 202 -5.30 -5.76 -12.67
N ASN A 203 -4.17 -5.68 -13.34
CA ASN A 203 -2.90 -5.36 -12.69
C ASN A 203 -2.79 -3.89 -12.33
N ASP A 204 -3.44 -3.03 -13.11
CA ASP A 204 -3.49 -1.60 -12.86
C ASP A 204 -4.79 -1.20 -12.17
N TYR A 205 -4.69 -0.36 -11.14
CA TYR A 205 -5.80 0.17 -10.38
C TYR A 205 -6.06 1.66 -10.63
N PHE A 206 -5.23 2.30 -11.44
CA PHE A 206 -5.22 3.75 -11.60
C PHE A 206 -6.56 4.29 -12.06
N ASP A 207 -7.08 3.77 -13.18
CA ASP A 207 -8.38 4.18 -13.71
C ASP A 207 -9.54 3.81 -12.79
N THR A 208 -9.48 2.65 -12.14
CA THR A 208 -10.49 2.23 -11.17
C THR A 208 -10.59 3.23 -10.01
N TYR A 209 -9.45 3.70 -9.49
CA TYR A 209 -9.42 4.67 -8.41
C TYR A 209 -9.86 6.07 -8.85
N LEU A 210 -9.38 6.56 -9.99
CA LEU A 210 -9.77 7.87 -10.51
C LEU A 210 -11.28 7.95 -10.78
N ASN A 211 -11.88 6.86 -11.26
CA ASN A 211 -13.31 6.78 -11.62
C ASN A 211 -14.23 6.37 -10.45
N SER A 212 -13.77 6.39 -9.21
CA SER A 212 -14.59 6.11 -8.03
C SER A 212 -14.93 7.37 -7.24
N MET A 213 -15.98 7.30 -6.43
CA MET A 213 -16.37 8.37 -5.48
C MET A 213 -15.78 8.15 -4.09
N CYS A 214 -15.50 6.91 -3.72
CA CYS A 214 -14.83 6.54 -2.47
C CYS A 214 -14.20 5.15 -2.57
N LEU A 215 -13.33 4.87 -1.61
CA LEU A 215 -12.76 3.55 -1.36
C LEU A 215 -13.29 3.00 -0.04
N ILE A 216 -13.75 1.75 -0.02
CA ILE A 216 -14.05 1.00 1.20
C ILE A 216 -12.93 -0.03 1.40
N THR A 217 -12.35 -0.06 2.58
CA THR A 217 -11.25 -0.96 2.89
C THR A 217 -11.19 -1.29 4.38
N ASP A 218 -10.33 -2.21 4.76
CA ASP A 218 -9.97 -2.51 6.16
C ASP A 218 -8.68 -1.81 6.57
N ILE A 219 -7.56 -2.51 6.63
CA ILE A 219 -6.22 -2.00 7.00
C ILE A 219 -5.24 -2.02 5.82
N SER A 220 -5.72 -1.87 4.62
CA SER A 220 -4.88 -1.90 3.42
C SER A 220 -4.10 -0.61 3.22
N GLY A 221 -2.78 -0.72 2.95
CA GLY A 221 -1.92 0.41 2.60
C GLY A 221 -2.39 1.22 1.38
N THR A 222 -3.19 0.60 0.50
CA THR A 222 -3.78 1.27 -0.66
C THR A 222 -4.70 2.44 -0.30
N ALA A 223 -5.21 2.50 0.94
CA ALA A 223 -6.06 3.59 1.43
C ALA A 223 -5.41 4.96 1.25
N TYR A 224 -4.16 5.09 1.67
CA TYR A 224 -3.41 6.34 1.54
C TYR A 224 -3.01 6.64 0.11
N THR A 225 -2.64 5.63 -0.67
CA THR A 225 -2.41 5.80 -2.11
C THR A 225 -3.66 6.34 -2.81
N TYR A 226 -4.84 5.77 -2.49
CA TYR A 226 -6.12 6.22 -3.01
C TYR A 226 -6.42 7.68 -2.63
N ALA A 227 -6.37 8.01 -1.35
CA ALA A 227 -6.68 9.35 -0.86
C ALA A 227 -5.73 10.42 -1.43
N PHE A 228 -4.43 10.13 -1.49
CA PHE A 228 -3.42 11.07 -1.98
C PHE A 228 -3.43 11.23 -3.51
N LEU A 229 -3.90 10.20 -4.22
CA LEU A 229 -4.06 10.23 -5.66
C LEU A 229 -5.32 10.98 -6.08
N THR A 230 -6.45 10.73 -5.39
CA THR A 230 -7.78 11.15 -5.85
C THR A 230 -8.36 12.34 -5.08
N ASN A 231 -7.84 12.65 -3.90
CA ASN A 231 -8.44 13.55 -2.91
C ASN A 231 -9.87 13.17 -2.48
N LYS A 232 -10.23 11.88 -2.61
CA LYS A 232 -11.55 11.34 -2.27
C LYS A 232 -11.51 10.53 -0.97
N PRO A 233 -12.66 10.39 -0.28
CA PRO A 233 -12.71 9.77 1.03
C PRO A 233 -12.50 8.26 1.01
N VAL A 234 -11.87 7.77 2.07
CA VAL A 234 -11.76 6.36 2.42
C VAL A 234 -12.77 6.03 3.53
N ILE A 235 -13.47 4.92 3.40
CA ILE A 235 -14.32 4.34 4.44
C ILE A 235 -13.59 3.12 4.99
N PHE A 236 -13.06 3.24 6.20
CA PHE A 236 -12.38 2.16 6.89
C PHE A 236 -13.40 1.31 7.65
N PHE A 237 -13.60 0.08 7.19
CA PHE A 237 -14.43 -0.88 7.91
C PHE A 237 -13.58 -1.59 8.97
N SER A 238 -13.84 -1.30 10.23
CA SER A 238 -13.06 -1.83 11.35
C SER A 238 -13.95 -2.22 12.52
N LYS A 239 -14.34 -3.49 12.56
CA LYS A 239 -15.17 -4.05 13.64
C LYS A 239 -14.51 -4.00 15.00
N ASN A 240 -13.21 -4.09 15.06
CA ASN A 240 -12.49 -4.33 16.30
C ASN A 240 -11.29 -3.36 16.46
N GLU A 241 -11.63 -2.08 16.64
CA GLU A 241 -10.63 -1.04 16.92
C GLU A 241 -9.83 -1.33 18.23
N LYS A 242 -10.47 -2.01 19.21
CA LYS A 242 -9.81 -2.41 20.46
C LYS A 242 -8.66 -3.39 20.17
N LEU A 243 -8.86 -4.34 19.26
CA LEU A 243 -7.83 -5.30 18.89
C LEU A 243 -6.60 -4.63 18.26
N ILE A 244 -6.77 -3.52 17.53
CA ILE A 244 -5.64 -2.77 16.96
C ILE A 244 -4.70 -2.30 18.07
N ASN A 245 -5.26 -1.75 19.15
CA ASN A 245 -4.47 -1.31 20.31
C ASN A 245 -3.87 -2.48 21.09
N GLU A 246 -4.64 -3.55 21.30
CA GLU A 246 -4.17 -4.79 21.96
C GLU A 246 -3.00 -5.43 21.21
N LEU A 247 -3.03 -5.34 19.88
CA LEU A 247 -1.94 -5.78 19.02
C LEU A 247 -0.75 -4.79 18.99
N GLY A 248 -0.83 -3.65 19.69
CA GLY A 248 0.22 -2.63 19.74
C GLY A 248 0.40 -1.84 18.45
N HIS A 249 -0.64 -1.77 17.62
CA HIS A 249 -0.62 -1.02 16.35
C HIS A 249 -1.03 0.44 16.52
N GLY A 250 -1.65 0.82 17.67
CA GLY A 250 -2.27 2.13 17.86
C GLY A 250 -1.37 3.32 17.58
N ASN A 251 -0.07 3.17 17.80
CA ASN A 251 0.93 4.23 17.58
C ASN A 251 1.52 4.24 16.16
N LEU A 252 1.07 3.37 15.26
CA LEU A 252 1.52 3.41 13.88
C LEU A 252 0.79 4.53 13.12
N SER A 253 1.54 5.31 12.36
CA SER A 253 1.02 6.44 11.59
C SER A 253 -0.13 6.07 10.67
N TYR A 254 -0.14 4.84 10.17
CA TYR A 254 -1.25 4.29 9.41
C TYR A 254 -2.59 4.43 10.17
N PHE A 255 -2.63 4.03 11.44
CA PHE A 255 -3.87 4.04 12.23
C PHE A 255 -4.21 5.43 12.77
N GLU A 256 -3.20 6.23 13.15
CA GLU A 256 -3.38 7.59 13.67
C GLU A 256 -3.99 8.53 12.63
N ASP A 257 -3.59 8.40 11.37
CA ASP A 257 -3.97 9.34 10.31
C ASP A 257 -5.24 8.95 9.54
N ARG A 258 -5.87 7.79 9.82
CA ARG A 258 -7.06 7.32 9.09
C ARG A 258 -8.20 8.36 9.03
N ASN A 259 -8.45 9.06 10.13
CA ASN A 259 -9.51 10.09 10.19
C ASN A 259 -9.17 11.35 9.38
N LYS A 260 -7.91 11.53 8.95
CA LYS A 260 -7.50 12.65 8.11
C LYS A 260 -7.79 12.41 6.63
N ILE A 261 -7.97 11.15 6.23
CA ILE A 261 -8.26 10.76 4.84
C ILE A 261 -9.62 10.09 4.66
N GLY A 262 -10.36 9.87 5.74
CA GLY A 262 -11.64 9.18 5.66
C GLY A 262 -12.38 9.10 6.98
N VAL A 263 -13.18 8.05 7.11
CA VAL A 263 -14.01 7.76 8.28
C VAL A 263 -13.91 6.29 8.65
N ILE A 264 -13.94 5.99 9.94
CA ILE A 264 -13.92 4.63 10.47
C ILE A 264 -15.35 4.24 10.83
N ILE A 265 -15.82 3.11 10.31
CA ILE A 265 -17.12 2.52 10.64
C ILE A 265 -16.91 1.11 11.22
N LYS A 266 -17.80 0.72 12.14
CA LYS A 266 -17.74 -0.59 12.81
C LYS A 266 -18.81 -1.56 12.31
N ASN A 267 -19.86 -1.03 11.68
CA ASN A 267 -21.02 -1.78 11.24
C ASN A 267 -21.34 -1.46 9.78
N SER A 268 -21.66 -2.49 8.99
CA SER A 268 -22.05 -2.34 7.59
C SER A 268 -23.28 -1.45 7.38
N ASN A 269 -24.17 -1.36 8.37
CA ASN A 269 -25.37 -0.51 8.30
C ASN A 269 -25.04 1.01 8.31
N GLU A 270 -23.85 1.40 8.74
CA GLU A 270 -23.39 2.80 8.72
C GLU A 270 -23.02 3.27 7.32
N ILE A 271 -22.70 2.33 6.40
CA ILE A 271 -22.15 2.64 5.08
C ILE A 271 -23.07 3.58 4.28
N ILE A 272 -24.37 3.27 4.22
CA ILE A 272 -25.32 4.06 3.41
C ILE A 272 -25.42 5.49 3.90
N LYS A 273 -25.43 5.71 5.22
CA LYS A 273 -25.40 7.07 5.79
C LYS A 273 -24.16 7.85 5.33
N ILE A 274 -23.01 7.20 5.27
CA ILE A 274 -21.78 7.81 4.80
C ILE A 274 -21.84 8.10 3.30
N ILE A 275 -22.28 7.13 2.48
CA ILE A 275 -22.40 7.30 1.03
C ILE A 275 -23.34 8.46 0.69
N ASN A 276 -24.48 8.57 1.34
CA ASN A 276 -25.43 9.67 1.12
C ASN A 276 -24.84 11.05 1.46
N ASN A 277 -23.83 11.10 2.34
CA ASN A 277 -23.13 12.31 2.73
C ASN A 277 -21.70 12.42 2.14
N ILE A 278 -21.36 11.63 1.14
CA ILE A 278 -19.99 11.47 0.65
C ILE A 278 -19.36 12.79 0.17
N LYS A 279 -20.14 13.65 -0.50
CA LYS A 279 -19.66 14.96 -0.99
C LYS A 279 -19.28 15.90 0.17
N SER A 280 -20.04 15.87 1.27
CA SER A 280 -19.73 16.64 2.48
C SER A 280 -18.44 16.11 3.14
N LEU A 281 -18.32 14.79 3.23
CA LEU A 281 -17.11 14.13 3.74
C LEU A 281 -15.90 14.47 2.87
N GLU A 282 -16.01 14.41 1.55
CA GLU A 282 -14.94 14.77 0.61
C GLU A 282 -14.43 16.19 0.85
N LYS A 283 -15.32 17.17 0.99
CA LYS A 283 -14.95 18.55 1.30
C LYS A 283 -14.18 18.66 2.61
N LYS A 284 -14.63 17.95 3.66
CA LYS A 284 -14.00 17.94 4.98
C LYS A 284 -12.57 17.35 4.92
N ILE A 285 -12.40 16.20 4.29
CA ILE A 285 -11.10 15.52 4.28
C ILE A 285 -10.09 16.16 3.31
N LYS A 286 -10.53 16.90 2.31
CA LYS A 286 -9.64 17.54 1.32
C LYS A 286 -8.59 18.42 1.98
N ILE A 287 -8.94 19.15 3.01
CA ILE A 287 -8.02 20.02 3.76
C ILE A 287 -7.01 19.17 4.53
N SER A 288 -7.49 18.20 5.32
CA SER A 288 -6.61 17.35 6.13
C SER A 288 -5.70 16.45 5.25
N ASN A 289 -6.22 15.95 4.14
CA ASN A 289 -5.45 15.20 3.16
C ASN A 289 -4.34 16.07 2.52
N SER A 290 -4.66 17.31 2.16
CA SER A 290 -3.67 18.26 1.64
C SER A 290 -2.57 18.56 2.66
N ASN A 291 -2.92 18.64 3.95
CA ASN A 291 -1.92 18.85 5.00
C ASN A 291 -1.01 17.62 5.16
N LEU A 292 -1.56 16.41 5.13
CA LEU A 292 -0.75 15.18 5.14
C LEU A 292 0.20 15.10 3.93
N LEU A 293 -0.26 15.52 2.75
CA LEU A 293 0.58 15.55 1.55
C LEU A 293 1.75 16.52 1.70
N LYS A 294 1.57 17.67 2.38
CA LYS A 294 2.65 18.63 2.66
C LYS A 294 3.70 18.09 3.64
N GLU A 295 3.31 17.13 4.50
CA GLU A 295 4.24 16.44 5.40
C GLU A 295 5.13 15.42 4.66
N MET A 296 4.82 15.09 3.40
CA MET A 296 5.63 14.20 2.56
C MET A 296 6.75 15.00 1.89
N ASN A 297 7.95 14.92 2.45
CA ASN A 297 9.14 15.48 1.84
C ASN A 297 9.37 14.81 0.47
N TYR A 298 9.98 15.57 -0.45
CA TYR A 298 10.30 15.12 -1.81
C TYR A 298 9.07 14.69 -2.65
N LEU A 299 7.84 15.05 -2.28
CA LEU A 299 6.67 14.81 -3.11
C LEU A 299 6.84 15.50 -4.48
N GLY A 300 6.69 14.72 -5.56
CA GLY A 300 6.96 15.18 -6.93
C GLY A 300 8.44 15.12 -7.34
N ASN A 301 9.38 14.91 -6.40
CA ASN A 301 10.82 14.90 -6.63
C ASN A 301 11.54 13.62 -6.15
N SER A 302 10.81 12.58 -5.76
CA SER A 302 11.38 11.32 -5.22
C SER A 302 12.43 10.70 -6.15
N LYS A 303 12.19 10.75 -7.48
CA LYS A 303 13.14 10.21 -8.47
C LYS A 303 14.52 10.88 -8.39
N ASN A 304 14.55 12.21 -8.34
CA ASN A 304 15.80 12.95 -8.28
C ASN A 304 16.52 12.71 -6.94
N ARG A 305 15.75 12.72 -5.84
CA ARG A 305 16.30 12.43 -4.52
C ARG A 305 16.95 11.05 -4.44
N ILE A 306 16.27 10.01 -4.95
CA ILE A 306 16.84 8.65 -5.01
C ILE A 306 18.10 8.64 -5.87
N LYS A 307 18.10 9.32 -7.02
CA LYS A 307 19.29 9.40 -7.90
C LYS A 307 20.47 10.08 -7.21
N GLU A 308 20.24 11.19 -6.50
CA GLU A 308 21.26 11.89 -5.72
C GLU A 308 21.90 10.94 -4.71
N ILE A 309 21.09 10.27 -3.88
CA ILE A 309 21.57 9.34 -2.86
C ILE A 309 22.35 8.18 -3.50
N ILE A 310 21.87 7.60 -4.59
CA ILE A 310 22.58 6.51 -5.28
C ILE A 310 23.94 6.97 -5.80
N ASN A 311 24.03 8.20 -6.35
CA ASN A 311 25.31 8.75 -6.80
C ASN A 311 26.28 9.06 -5.65
N GLU A 312 25.78 9.37 -4.45
CA GLU A 312 26.60 9.60 -3.26
C GLU A 312 27.16 8.30 -2.65
N ILE A 313 26.51 7.16 -2.88
CA ILE A 313 26.91 5.86 -2.30
C ILE A 313 27.70 4.97 -3.26
N LEU A 314 27.76 5.29 -4.54
CA LEU A 314 28.62 4.67 -5.55
C LEU A 314 29.99 5.38 -5.65
#